data_46f3c4532405349c4a01aff6f6cea12f
#
_entry.id   46f3c4532405349c4a01aff6f6cea12f
#
_cell.length_a   1.000
_cell.length_b   1.000
_cell.length_c   1.000
_cell.angle_alpha   90.00
_cell.angle_beta   90.00
_cell.angle_gamma   90.00
#
_symmetry.space_group_name_H-M   'P 1'
#
loop_
_entity.id
_entity.type
_entity.pdbx_description
1 polymer ?
#
loop_
_entity_poly.entity_id
_entity_poly.type
_entity_poly.pdbx_seq_one_letter_code
_entity_poly.pdbx_strand_id
1 'polypeptide(L)'
;MLDNQRENFLPMYFGRSFMLGEPFVYAWLDRLSVDYDGGMWDFFELSNGGFYMAPVVPGPLRIEVHGNYYSGSVSADAAGIIATLFAISQLAAQVTDPDECGPLIDRYHHLLEFADSHVEGGAILQAID
;
A
#
# COMPACT_ATOMS: atom_id res chain seq x y z
N MET A 1 -3.40 2.29 16.14
CA MET A 1 -3.14 3.73 16.00
C MET A 1 -4.35 4.52 16.47
N LEU A 2 -4.15 5.57 17.27
CA LEU A 2 -5.23 6.44 17.74
C LEU A 2 -5.68 7.38 16.61
N ASP A 3 -6.95 7.82 16.65
CA ASP A 3 -7.53 8.65 15.60
C ASP A 3 -6.73 9.93 15.33
N ASN A 4 -6.24 10.59 16.39
CA ASN A 4 -5.43 11.81 16.22
C ASN A 4 -4.08 11.53 15.56
N GLN A 5 -3.51 10.36 15.77
CA GLN A 5 -2.29 9.93 15.08
C GLN A 5 -2.58 9.63 13.62
N ARG A 6 -3.76 9.08 13.33
CA ARG A 6 -4.20 8.78 11.97
C ARG A 6 -4.34 10.05 11.14
N GLU A 7 -4.87 11.12 11.71
CA GLU A 7 -5.00 12.41 11.02
C GLU A 7 -3.66 12.97 10.59
N ASN A 8 -2.61 12.77 11.41
CA ASN A 8 -1.25 13.21 11.09
C ASN A 8 -0.53 12.26 10.14
N PHE A 9 -0.88 10.99 10.18
CA PHE A 9 -0.23 9.94 9.39
C PHE A 9 -0.37 10.20 7.89
N LEU A 10 -1.59 10.47 7.42
CA LEU A 10 -1.84 10.61 5.99
C LEU A 10 -1.10 11.79 5.36
N PRO A 11 -1.14 13.02 5.93
CA PRO A 11 -0.35 14.12 5.37
C PRO A 11 1.15 13.88 5.44
N MET A 12 1.63 13.20 6.48
CA MET A 12 3.06 12.93 6.65
C MET A 12 3.60 12.05 5.54
N TYR A 13 2.85 11.00 5.15
CA TYR A 13 3.33 10.00 4.20
C TYR A 13 2.87 10.24 2.76
N PHE A 14 1.68 10.78 2.57
CA PHE A 14 1.17 11.08 1.23
C PHE A 14 1.42 12.54 0.81
N GLY A 15 1.88 13.41 1.72
CA GLY A 15 2.11 14.81 1.42
C GLY A 15 0.83 15.50 0.99
N ARG A 16 0.93 16.37 -0.01
CA ARG A 16 -0.23 17.12 -0.53
C ARG A 16 -1.26 16.22 -1.19
N SER A 17 -0.88 15.01 -1.55
CA SER A 17 -1.78 14.05 -2.17
C SER A 17 -2.53 13.18 -1.16
N PHE A 18 -2.48 13.54 0.15
CA PHE A 18 -3.04 12.69 1.19
C PHE A 18 -4.54 12.43 1.04
N MET A 19 -5.27 13.37 0.47
CA MET A 19 -6.71 13.20 0.25
C MET A 19 -7.02 12.10 -0.78
N LEU A 20 -6.09 11.83 -1.69
CA LEU A 20 -6.22 10.77 -2.70
C LEU A 20 -5.56 9.47 -2.25
N GLY A 21 -4.57 9.55 -1.37
CA GLY A 21 -3.75 8.40 -0.98
C GLY A 21 -4.55 7.27 -0.36
N GLU A 22 -5.32 7.56 0.68
CA GLU A 22 -6.13 6.56 1.36
C GLU A 22 -7.17 5.94 0.42
N PRO A 23 -8.00 6.73 -0.31
CA PRO A 23 -8.94 6.15 -1.27
C PRO A 23 -8.27 5.31 -2.35
N PHE A 24 -7.09 5.69 -2.80
CA PHE A 24 -6.35 4.92 -3.81
C PHE A 24 -5.96 3.53 -3.28
N VAL A 25 -5.53 3.45 -2.02
CA VAL A 25 -5.17 2.15 -1.42
C VAL A 25 -6.41 1.25 -1.36
N TYR A 26 -7.54 1.77 -0.91
CA TYR A 26 -8.79 1.01 -0.84
C TYR A 26 -9.23 0.54 -2.23
N ALA A 27 -9.19 1.44 -3.21
CA ALA A 27 -9.59 1.13 -4.57
C ALA A 27 -8.69 0.07 -5.20
N TRP A 28 -7.39 0.12 -4.93
CA TRP A 28 -6.47 -0.89 -5.43
C TRP A 28 -6.78 -2.27 -4.85
N LEU A 29 -7.02 -2.38 -3.54
CA LEU A 29 -7.31 -3.68 -2.97
C LEU A 29 -8.67 -4.21 -3.46
N ASP A 30 -9.66 -3.35 -3.59
CA ASP A 30 -10.95 -3.73 -4.17
C ASP A 30 -10.80 -4.30 -5.58
N ARG A 31 -9.91 -3.72 -6.36
CA ARG A 31 -9.62 -4.15 -7.73
C ARG A 31 -8.80 -5.45 -7.77
N LEU A 32 -7.90 -5.64 -6.81
CA LEU A 32 -6.99 -6.79 -6.79
C LEU A 32 -7.60 -8.03 -6.16
N SER A 33 -8.60 -7.88 -5.29
CA SER A 33 -9.12 -9.00 -4.51
C SER A 33 -10.64 -9.02 -4.49
N VAL A 34 -11.21 -10.13 -4.97
CA VAL A 34 -12.65 -10.37 -4.87
C VAL A 34 -13.09 -10.67 -3.45
N ASP A 35 -12.16 -11.03 -2.58
CA ASP A 35 -12.44 -11.36 -1.17
C ASP A 35 -12.56 -10.11 -0.31
N TYR A 36 -12.08 -8.96 -0.78
CA TYR A 36 -12.13 -7.71 -0.03
C TYR A 36 -13.49 -7.03 -0.25
N ASP A 37 -14.18 -6.75 0.84
CA ASP A 37 -15.50 -6.12 0.78
C ASP A 37 -15.62 -4.89 1.69
N GLY A 38 -14.50 -4.25 1.99
CA GLY A 38 -14.47 -3.07 2.85
C GLY A 38 -14.05 -3.42 4.27
N GLY A 39 -14.36 -2.52 5.21
CA GLY A 39 -14.02 -2.71 6.61
C GLY A 39 -12.95 -1.77 7.11
N MET A 40 -12.37 -2.10 8.25
CA MET A 40 -11.36 -1.28 8.90
C MET A 40 -9.97 -1.57 8.36
N TRP A 41 -9.08 -0.58 8.49
CA TRP A 41 -7.68 -0.68 8.09
C TRP A 41 -6.79 -0.20 9.23
N ASP A 42 -5.63 -0.84 9.37
CA ASP A 42 -4.56 -0.38 10.26
C ASP A 42 -3.48 0.34 9.46
N PHE A 43 -2.80 1.26 10.12
CA PHE A 43 -1.71 2.06 9.54
C PHE A 43 -0.41 1.69 10.24
N PHE A 44 0.65 1.44 9.47
CA PHE A 44 1.93 1.01 9.98
C PHE A 44 3.04 1.95 9.53
N GLU A 45 3.84 2.42 10.49
CA GLU A 45 5.04 3.19 10.21
C GLU A 45 6.25 2.26 10.30
N LEU A 46 7.15 2.38 9.35
CA LEU A 46 8.35 1.55 9.27
C LEU A 46 9.56 2.30 9.81
N SER A 47 10.50 1.57 10.41
CA SER A 47 11.72 2.17 10.98
C SER A 47 12.61 2.82 9.91
N ASN A 48 12.46 2.42 8.64
CA ASN A 48 13.24 2.99 7.55
C ASN A 48 12.63 4.25 6.94
N GLY A 49 11.55 4.76 7.51
CA GLY A 49 10.86 5.94 6.98
C GLY A 49 9.70 5.66 6.05
N GLY A 50 9.46 4.40 5.72
CA GLY A 50 8.31 3.99 4.91
C GLY A 50 7.05 3.79 5.73
N PHE A 51 6.00 3.36 5.07
CA PHE A 51 4.71 3.07 5.70
C PHE A 51 3.90 2.13 4.82
N TYR A 52 2.88 1.53 5.41
CA TYR A 52 1.83 0.86 4.64
C TYR A 52 0.54 0.80 5.45
N MET A 53 -0.54 0.46 4.76
CA MET A 53 -1.85 0.25 5.35
C MET A 53 -2.26 -1.19 5.06
N ALA A 54 -3.00 -1.81 5.97
CA ALA A 54 -3.47 -3.18 5.77
C ALA A 54 -4.91 -3.34 6.27
N PRO A 55 -5.74 -4.12 5.56
CA PRO A 55 -7.11 -4.34 6.01
C PRO A 55 -7.14 -5.25 7.24
N VAL A 56 -8.10 -4.99 8.12
CA VAL A 56 -8.32 -5.83 9.29
C VAL A 56 -9.35 -6.89 8.93
N VAL A 57 -8.87 -8.03 8.45
CA VAL A 57 -9.72 -9.16 8.05
C VAL A 57 -9.15 -10.45 8.63
N PRO A 58 -10.00 -11.45 8.91
CA PRO A 58 -9.58 -12.64 9.68
C PRO A 58 -8.84 -13.70 8.87
N GLY A 59 -8.75 -13.60 7.57
CA GLY A 59 -8.14 -14.66 6.76
C GLY A 59 -7.33 -14.12 5.61
N PRO A 60 -6.72 -15.00 4.82
CA PRO A 60 -5.98 -14.57 3.65
C PRO A 60 -6.90 -14.00 2.58
N LEU A 61 -6.31 -13.18 1.71
CA LEU A 61 -6.99 -12.59 0.58
C LEU A 61 -6.37 -13.10 -0.71
N ARG A 62 -7.21 -13.42 -1.68
CA ARG A 62 -6.75 -13.79 -3.00
C ARG A 62 -6.45 -12.52 -3.79
N ILE A 63 -5.25 -12.44 -4.31
CA ILE A 63 -4.79 -11.30 -5.12
C ILE A 63 -4.64 -11.75 -6.56
N GLU A 64 -5.21 -10.99 -7.49
CA GLU A 64 -5.06 -11.20 -8.92
C GLU A 64 -4.65 -9.90 -9.58
N VAL A 65 -3.53 -9.92 -10.29
CA VAL A 65 -2.99 -8.75 -10.98
C VAL A 65 -3.05 -9.00 -12.48
N HIS A 66 -3.92 -8.28 -13.16
CA HIS A 66 -4.15 -8.52 -14.60
C HIS A 66 -2.95 -8.22 -15.47
N GLY A 67 -2.16 -7.19 -15.10
CA GLY A 67 -1.06 -6.74 -15.94
C GLY A 67 0.11 -7.70 -16.03
N ASN A 68 0.35 -8.52 -15.00
CA ASN A 68 1.49 -9.43 -14.95
C ASN A 68 1.08 -10.89 -14.71
N TYR A 69 -0.21 -11.16 -14.73
CA TYR A 69 -0.79 -12.50 -14.55
C TYR A 69 -0.51 -13.12 -13.18
N TYR A 70 -0.14 -12.33 -12.18
CA TYR A 70 0.02 -12.86 -10.83
C TYR A 70 -1.33 -13.26 -10.25
N SER A 71 -1.37 -14.43 -9.59
CA SER A 71 -2.54 -14.89 -8.86
C SER A 71 -2.08 -15.73 -7.67
N GLY A 72 -2.58 -15.41 -6.48
CA GLY A 72 -2.21 -16.15 -5.27
C GLY A 72 -2.93 -15.63 -4.05
N SER A 73 -2.88 -16.40 -2.98
CA SER A 73 -3.44 -16.00 -1.68
C SER A 73 -2.33 -15.50 -0.78
N VAL A 74 -2.55 -14.36 -0.15
CA VAL A 74 -1.58 -13.74 0.77
C VAL A 74 -2.31 -13.32 2.04
N SER A 75 -1.56 -13.07 3.11
CA SER A 75 -2.14 -12.52 4.34
C SER A 75 -2.71 -11.12 4.10
N ALA A 76 -3.57 -10.67 5.00
CA ALA A 76 -4.08 -9.30 4.98
C ALA A 76 -2.94 -8.28 5.04
N ASP A 77 -1.89 -8.59 5.80
CA ASP A 77 -0.70 -7.74 5.91
C ASP A 77 -0.01 -7.58 4.55
N ALA A 78 0.26 -8.69 3.87
CA ALA A 78 0.88 -8.67 2.54
C ALA A 78 -0.02 -8.00 1.50
N ALA A 79 -1.33 -8.27 1.56
CA ALA A 79 -2.30 -7.64 0.66
C ALA A 79 -2.29 -6.12 0.80
N GLY A 80 -2.20 -5.63 2.04
CA GLY A 80 -2.09 -4.20 2.31
C GLY A 80 -0.81 -3.59 1.76
N ILE A 81 0.32 -4.28 1.90
CA ILE A 81 1.59 -3.82 1.33
C ILE A 81 1.49 -3.71 -0.19
N ILE A 82 0.94 -4.72 -0.84
CA ILE A 82 0.75 -4.73 -2.30
C ILE A 82 -0.12 -3.54 -2.74
N ALA A 83 -1.27 -3.36 -2.10
CA ALA A 83 -2.19 -2.26 -2.43
C ALA A 83 -1.54 -0.89 -2.20
N THR A 84 -0.79 -0.74 -1.10
CA THR A 84 -0.10 0.51 -0.79
C THR A 84 0.98 0.81 -1.83
N LEU A 85 1.75 -0.18 -2.25
CA LEU A 85 2.76 -0.01 -3.30
C LEU A 85 2.14 0.46 -4.62
N PHE A 86 1.05 -0.17 -5.06
CA PHE A 86 0.36 0.25 -6.27
C PHE A 86 -0.19 1.67 -6.14
N ALA A 87 -0.77 2.01 -4.99
CA ALA A 87 -1.35 3.33 -4.76
C ALA A 87 -0.28 4.43 -4.80
N ILE A 88 0.85 4.23 -4.12
CA ILE A 88 1.95 5.19 -4.14
C ILE A 88 2.49 5.36 -5.55
N SER A 89 2.67 4.26 -6.28
CA SER A 89 3.15 4.29 -7.66
C SER A 89 2.23 5.10 -8.56
N GLN A 90 0.91 4.90 -8.43
CA GLN A 90 -0.08 5.64 -9.20
C GLN A 90 -0.06 7.13 -8.86
N LEU A 91 -0.01 7.46 -7.56
CA LEU A 91 0.06 8.87 -7.13
C LEU A 91 1.32 9.54 -7.66
N ALA A 92 2.46 8.88 -7.55
CA ALA A 92 3.74 9.44 -8.04
C ALA A 92 3.70 9.70 -9.54
N ALA A 93 3.03 8.82 -10.30
CA ALA A 93 2.88 8.98 -11.75
C ALA A 93 1.98 10.15 -12.14
N GLN A 94 1.04 10.52 -11.27
CA GLN A 94 0.09 11.62 -11.53
C GLN A 94 0.61 12.98 -11.07
N VAL A 95 1.60 13.01 -10.17
CA VAL A 95 2.15 14.24 -9.60
C VAL A 95 3.27 14.74 -10.50
N THR A 96 3.14 15.98 -11.00
CA THR A 96 4.14 16.57 -11.89
C THR A 96 5.17 17.42 -11.14
N ASP A 97 4.87 17.85 -9.91
CA ASP A 97 5.79 18.67 -9.12
C ASP A 97 6.86 17.77 -8.47
N PRO A 98 8.17 17.98 -8.78
CA PRO A 98 9.23 17.16 -8.18
C PRO A 98 9.26 17.21 -6.65
N ASP A 99 8.84 18.32 -6.04
CA ASP A 99 8.81 18.46 -4.58
C ASP A 99 7.75 17.56 -3.94
N GLU A 100 6.71 17.18 -4.68
CA GLU A 100 5.70 16.22 -4.24
C GLU A 100 6.03 14.80 -4.67
N CYS A 101 6.51 14.63 -5.90
CA CYS A 101 6.80 13.32 -6.49
C CYS A 101 7.98 12.63 -5.79
N GLY A 102 9.04 13.38 -5.49
CA GLY A 102 10.24 12.84 -4.86
C GLY A 102 9.97 12.12 -3.54
N PRO A 103 9.29 12.75 -2.59
CA PRO A 103 8.94 12.07 -1.33
C PRO A 103 8.08 10.83 -1.53
N LEU A 104 7.15 10.82 -2.47
CA LEU A 104 6.34 9.63 -2.78
C LEU A 104 7.21 8.49 -3.30
N ILE A 105 8.14 8.80 -4.19
CA ILE A 105 9.08 7.79 -4.71
C ILE A 105 9.94 7.23 -3.59
N ASP A 106 10.40 8.07 -2.67
CA ASP A 106 11.18 7.63 -1.53
C ASP A 106 10.37 6.67 -0.64
N ARG A 107 9.10 7.00 -0.38
CA ARG A 107 8.21 6.13 0.41
C ARG A 107 7.99 4.79 -0.29
N TYR A 108 7.85 4.81 -1.61
CA TYR A 108 7.73 3.58 -2.40
C TYR A 108 8.95 2.67 -2.19
N HIS A 109 10.14 3.22 -2.31
CA HIS A 109 11.37 2.45 -2.15
C HIS A 109 11.57 1.97 -0.72
N HIS A 110 11.21 2.76 0.28
CA HIS A 110 11.27 2.33 1.68
C HIS A 110 10.34 1.14 1.93
N LEU A 111 9.13 1.17 1.39
CA LEU A 111 8.20 0.07 1.53
C LEU A 111 8.67 -1.17 0.75
N LEU A 112 9.23 -0.96 -0.44
CA LEU A 112 9.78 -2.06 -1.24
C LEU A 112 10.91 -2.77 -0.50
N GLU A 113 11.78 -2.03 0.16
CA GLU A 113 12.86 -2.58 0.99
C GLU A 113 12.30 -3.42 2.13
N PHE A 114 11.27 -2.93 2.82
CA PHE A 114 10.61 -3.69 3.87
C PHE A 114 9.97 -4.97 3.29
N ALA A 115 9.31 -4.86 2.14
CA ALA A 115 8.67 -6.01 1.50
C ALA A 115 9.67 -7.10 1.14
N ASP A 116 10.87 -6.73 0.73
CA ASP A 116 11.94 -7.67 0.38
C ASP A 116 12.33 -8.57 1.56
N SER A 117 12.25 -8.04 2.78
CA SER A 117 12.56 -8.80 3.99
C SER A 117 11.33 -9.44 4.65
N HIS A 118 10.14 -9.19 4.13
CA HIS A 118 8.89 -9.75 4.66
C HIS A 118 8.83 -11.25 4.45
N VAL A 119 8.17 -11.97 5.35
CA VAL A 119 8.02 -13.43 5.22
C VAL A 119 7.31 -13.81 3.90
N GLU A 120 6.43 -12.95 3.40
CA GLU A 120 5.74 -13.13 2.11
C GLU A 120 6.36 -12.25 1.01
N GLY A 121 7.62 -11.85 1.17
CA GLY A 121 8.30 -10.96 0.24
C GLY A 121 8.29 -11.45 -1.20
N GLY A 122 8.48 -12.74 -1.41
CA GLY A 122 8.43 -13.33 -2.75
C GLY A 122 7.09 -13.09 -3.45
N ALA A 123 5.98 -13.32 -2.75
CA ALA A 123 4.65 -13.10 -3.30
C ALA A 123 4.38 -11.61 -3.55
N ILE A 124 4.79 -10.75 -2.61
CA ILE A 124 4.60 -9.29 -2.77
C ILE A 124 5.34 -8.80 -4.01
N LEU A 125 6.61 -9.17 -4.16
CA LEU A 125 7.43 -8.70 -5.28
C LEU A 125 6.91 -9.23 -6.61
N GLN A 126 6.43 -10.47 -6.66
CA GLN A 126 5.82 -11.03 -7.86
C GLN A 126 4.53 -10.30 -8.24
N ALA A 127 3.74 -9.92 -7.25
CA ALA A 127 2.47 -9.23 -7.50
C ALA A 127 2.67 -7.85 -8.13
N ILE A 128 3.70 -7.12 -7.74
CA ILE A 128 3.96 -5.76 -8.22
C ILE A 128 4.88 -5.70 -9.44
N ASP A 129 5.46 -6.80 -9.82
CA ASP A 129 6.47 -6.85 -10.89
C ASP A 129 5.90 -6.54 -12.31
#